data_0f309a239dfd0574cfdf727f6b5c432a
#
_entry.id   0f309a239dfd0574cfdf727f6b5c432a
#
_cell.length_a   1.000
_cell.length_b   1.000
_cell.length_c   1.000
_cell.angle_alpha   90.00
_cell.angle_beta   90.00
_cell.angle_gamma   90.00
#
_symmetry.space_group_name_H-M   'P 1'
#
loop_
_entity.id
_entity.type
_entity.pdbx_description
1 polymer ?
#
loop_
_entity_poly.entity_id
_entity_poly.type
_entity_poly.pdbx_seq_one_letter_code
_entity_poly.pdbx_strand_id
1 'polypeptide(L)'
;MEEGFGKGQKGSSAMPHKKNPILSENVSGLAKVIRSLIIPALENITTWHERDISHSSVERINAPNATITLDFAIQRMINILSNLVVHKHNMITNLNQLKGLPYSQNVLIFLIENNFSREDSYKIVQDCALETWSGNKSFKDNLLNHRILSKFNLSNKIDKIFTNNNLFKKVDLIFKRVI
;
A
#
# COMPACT_ATOMS: atom_id res chain seq x y z
N MET A 1 -8.06 6.55 -2.57
CA MET A 1 -8.18 6.27 -4.01
C MET A 1 -9.47 5.52 -4.25
N GLU A 2 -10.12 5.70 -5.39
CA GLU A 2 -11.30 4.95 -5.80
C GLU A 2 -11.28 4.71 -7.32
N GLU A 3 -12.00 3.72 -7.81
CA GLU A 3 -12.23 3.55 -9.24
C GLU A 3 -12.98 4.74 -9.81
N GLY A 4 -12.65 5.13 -11.05
CA GLY A 4 -13.42 6.12 -11.77
C GLY A 4 -14.86 5.63 -11.99
N PHE A 5 -15.83 6.44 -11.60
CA PHE A 5 -17.25 6.12 -11.74
C PHE A 5 -17.79 6.76 -13.03
N GLY A 6 -18.23 5.93 -13.97
CA GLY A 6 -18.82 6.41 -15.22
C GLY A 6 -20.21 7.02 -15.05
N LYS A 7 -20.65 7.90 -15.98
CA LYS A 7 -22.01 8.41 -16.00
C LYS A 7 -23.00 7.24 -16.12
N GLY A 8 -23.92 7.12 -15.18
CA GLY A 8 -24.94 6.05 -15.17
C GLY A 8 -24.46 4.71 -14.60
N GLN A 9 -23.23 4.60 -14.13
CA GLN A 9 -22.73 3.39 -13.49
C GLN A 9 -23.43 3.21 -12.13
N LYS A 10 -23.95 2.00 -11.88
CA LYS A 10 -24.55 1.62 -10.59
C LYS A 10 -23.52 0.89 -9.75
N GLY A 11 -23.16 1.42 -8.59
CA GLY A 11 -22.24 0.77 -7.66
C GLY A 11 -22.90 -0.27 -6.75
N SER A 12 -24.22 -0.21 -6.62
CA SER A 12 -25.02 -1.14 -5.82
C SER A 12 -26.45 -1.15 -6.34
N SER A 13 -27.11 -2.32 -6.31
CA SER A 13 -28.52 -2.47 -6.66
C SER A 13 -29.46 -1.95 -5.57
N ALA A 14 -29.03 -1.98 -4.30
CA ALA A 14 -29.86 -1.65 -3.14
C ALA A 14 -29.60 -0.25 -2.57
N MET A 15 -28.37 0.26 -2.70
CA MET A 15 -27.96 1.54 -2.12
C MET A 15 -27.38 2.47 -3.20
N PRO A 16 -28.14 3.44 -3.72
CA PRO A 16 -27.71 4.28 -4.85
C PRO A 16 -26.44 5.11 -4.59
N HIS A 17 -26.14 5.42 -3.33
CA HIS A 17 -24.94 6.18 -2.94
C HIS A 17 -23.67 5.33 -2.77
N LYS A 18 -23.81 3.99 -2.76
CA LYS A 18 -22.68 3.08 -2.55
C LYS A 18 -21.89 2.90 -3.84
N LYS A 19 -20.59 3.21 -3.77
CA LYS A 19 -19.63 3.04 -4.87
C LYS A 19 -18.75 1.81 -4.60
N ASN A 20 -19.16 0.65 -5.07
CA ASN A 20 -18.34 -0.55 -4.99
C ASN A 20 -17.28 -0.54 -6.10
N PRO A 21 -16.05 -1.01 -5.85
CA PRO A 21 -15.00 -1.15 -6.86
C PRO A 21 -15.23 -2.40 -7.72
N ILE A 22 -16.30 -2.39 -8.53
CA ILE A 22 -16.80 -3.55 -9.26
C ILE A 22 -15.76 -4.12 -10.22
N LEU A 23 -14.99 -3.25 -10.88
CA LEU A 23 -13.99 -3.68 -11.85
C LEU A 23 -12.81 -4.35 -11.14
N SER A 24 -12.33 -3.80 -10.02
CA SER A 24 -11.25 -4.39 -9.20
C SER A 24 -11.67 -5.73 -8.58
N GLU A 25 -12.92 -5.81 -8.08
CA GLU A 25 -13.49 -7.06 -7.57
C GLU A 25 -13.55 -8.12 -8.66
N ASN A 26 -13.96 -7.75 -9.87
CA ASN A 26 -13.99 -8.66 -11.00
C ASN A 26 -12.57 -9.15 -11.39
N VAL A 27 -11.58 -8.27 -11.48
CA VAL A 27 -10.18 -8.65 -11.76
C VAL A 27 -9.66 -9.59 -10.68
N SER A 28 -9.95 -9.33 -9.40
CA SER A 28 -9.60 -10.22 -8.30
C SER A 28 -10.25 -11.61 -8.41
N GLY A 29 -11.49 -11.68 -8.89
CA GLY A 29 -12.18 -12.94 -9.19
C GLY A 29 -11.53 -13.68 -10.33
N LEU A 30 -11.26 -13.02 -11.46
CA LEU A 30 -10.61 -13.60 -12.63
C LEU A 30 -9.21 -14.12 -12.32
N ALA A 31 -8.44 -13.43 -11.45
CA ALA A 31 -7.14 -13.90 -11.00
C ALA A 31 -7.20 -15.25 -10.27
N LYS A 32 -8.31 -15.54 -9.56
CA LYS A 32 -8.51 -16.85 -8.92
C LYS A 32 -8.77 -17.94 -9.96
N VAL A 33 -9.57 -17.63 -10.99
CA VAL A 33 -9.84 -18.54 -12.10
C VAL A 33 -8.54 -18.86 -12.86
N ILE A 34 -7.77 -17.84 -13.26
CA ILE A 34 -6.50 -18.03 -13.98
C ILE A 34 -5.53 -18.91 -13.15
N ARG A 35 -5.41 -18.66 -11.84
CA ARG A 35 -4.57 -19.49 -10.98
C ARG A 35 -5.02 -20.92 -10.87
N SER A 36 -6.31 -21.20 -10.95
CA SER A 36 -6.81 -22.60 -10.90
C SER A 36 -6.42 -23.40 -12.13
N LEU A 37 -6.13 -22.76 -13.26
CA LEU A 37 -5.73 -23.42 -14.51
C LEU A 37 -4.31 -24.01 -14.44
N ILE A 38 -3.53 -23.69 -13.41
CA ILE A 38 -2.20 -24.29 -13.23
C ILE A 38 -2.26 -25.77 -12.88
N ILE A 39 -3.30 -26.22 -12.18
CA ILE A 39 -3.43 -27.61 -11.76
C ILE A 39 -3.43 -28.56 -12.96
N PRO A 40 -4.36 -28.44 -13.93
CA PRO A 40 -4.34 -29.33 -15.10
C PRO A 40 -3.09 -29.16 -15.96
N ALA A 41 -2.45 -27.98 -15.96
CA ALA A 41 -1.18 -27.78 -16.65
C ALA A 41 -0.04 -28.57 -15.97
N LEU A 42 0.00 -28.63 -14.65
CA LEU A 42 0.99 -29.42 -13.90
C LEU A 42 0.75 -30.92 -14.06
N GLU A 43 -0.49 -31.36 -14.12
CA GLU A 43 -0.83 -32.75 -14.35
C GLU A 43 -0.43 -33.26 -15.76
N ASN A 44 -0.35 -32.35 -16.74
CA ASN A 44 0.15 -32.65 -18.06
C ASN A 44 1.69 -32.81 -18.15
N ILE A 45 2.44 -32.60 -17.07
CA ILE A 45 3.90 -32.83 -17.07
C ILE A 45 4.22 -34.32 -17.13
N THR A 46 3.40 -35.16 -16.50
CA THR A 46 3.56 -36.61 -16.53
C THR A 46 3.05 -37.17 -17.85
N THR A 47 3.92 -37.89 -18.58
CA THR A 47 3.57 -38.56 -19.84
C THR A 47 3.69 -40.06 -19.73
N TRP A 48 2.78 -40.79 -20.40
CA TRP A 48 2.91 -42.22 -20.63
C TRP A 48 3.70 -42.43 -21.94
N HIS A 49 4.87 -43.06 -21.86
CA HIS A 49 5.83 -43.17 -22.96
C HIS A 49 6.33 -41.80 -23.45
N GLU A 50 6.46 -41.59 -24.76
CA GLU A 50 6.96 -40.35 -25.35
C GLU A 50 5.88 -39.30 -25.53
N ARG A 51 4.61 -39.70 -25.60
CA ARG A 51 3.48 -38.80 -25.81
C ARG A 51 2.20 -39.40 -25.24
N ASP A 52 1.41 -38.52 -24.62
CA ASP A 52 0.07 -38.84 -24.13
C ASP A 52 -0.96 -37.91 -24.78
N ILE A 53 -1.92 -38.52 -25.52
CA ILE A 53 -2.95 -37.76 -26.22
C ILE A 53 -3.99 -37.12 -25.27
N SER A 54 -4.05 -37.59 -24.01
CA SER A 54 -4.92 -37.01 -22.96
C SER A 54 -4.62 -35.54 -22.73
N HIS A 55 -3.36 -35.15 -22.85
CA HIS A 55 -2.94 -33.73 -22.74
C HIS A 55 -3.63 -32.82 -23.73
N SER A 56 -3.88 -33.30 -24.96
CA SER A 56 -4.52 -32.52 -26.02
C SER A 56 -5.92 -32.02 -25.64
N SER A 57 -6.68 -32.84 -24.90
CA SER A 57 -8.01 -32.45 -24.41
C SER A 57 -7.91 -31.32 -23.37
N VAL A 58 -6.93 -31.39 -22.48
CA VAL A 58 -6.68 -30.38 -21.44
C VAL A 58 -6.21 -29.08 -22.05
N GLU A 59 -5.22 -29.13 -22.94
CA GLU A 59 -4.59 -27.94 -23.53
C GLU A 59 -5.57 -27.13 -24.40
N ARG A 60 -6.47 -27.78 -25.12
CA ARG A 60 -7.50 -27.12 -25.93
C ARG A 60 -8.47 -26.29 -25.12
N ILE A 61 -8.67 -26.62 -23.85
CA ILE A 61 -9.53 -25.86 -22.94
C ILE A 61 -8.70 -24.89 -22.11
N ASN A 62 -7.61 -25.40 -21.54
CA ASN A 62 -6.83 -24.67 -20.54
C ASN A 62 -6.12 -23.44 -21.14
N ALA A 63 -5.41 -23.63 -22.24
CA ALA A 63 -4.63 -22.56 -22.86
C ALA A 63 -5.49 -21.40 -23.40
N PRO A 64 -6.58 -21.63 -24.18
CA PRO A 64 -7.46 -20.55 -24.58
C PRO A 64 -8.13 -19.85 -23.40
N ASN A 65 -8.63 -20.57 -22.42
CA ASN A 65 -9.26 -19.97 -21.25
C ASN A 65 -8.28 -19.11 -20.45
N ALA A 66 -7.04 -19.58 -20.28
CA ALA A 66 -6.00 -18.80 -19.59
C ALA A 66 -5.68 -17.50 -20.33
N THR A 67 -5.41 -17.58 -21.63
CA THR A 67 -4.98 -16.41 -22.41
C THR A 67 -6.10 -15.40 -22.62
N ILE A 68 -7.32 -15.84 -22.96
CA ILE A 68 -8.47 -14.95 -23.14
C ILE A 68 -8.84 -14.26 -21.83
N THR A 69 -8.89 -15.02 -20.72
CA THR A 69 -9.23 -14.47 -19.42
C THR A 69 -8.16 -13.49 -18.93
N LEU A 70 -6.88 -13.80 -19.18
CA LEU A 70 -5.77 -12.94 -18.81
C LEU A 70 -5.79 -11.63 -19.59
N ASP A 71 -5.96 -11.69 -20.93
CA ASP A 71 -6.05 -10.49 -21.77
C ASP A 71 -7.21 -9.59 -21.31
N PHE A 72 -8.38 -10.17 -21.10
CA PHE A 72 -9.53 -9.42 -20.60
C PHE A 72 -9.26 -8.77 -19.22
N ALA A 73 -8.61 -9.50 -18.31
CA ALA A 73 -8.27 -8.98 -16.97
C ALA A 73 -7.25 -7.83 -17.06
N ILE A 74 -6.26 -7.94 -17.96
CA ILE A 74 -5.24 -6.89 -18.20
C ILE A 74 -5.91 -5.64 -18.77
N GLN A 75 -6.74 -5.77 -19.80
CA GLN A 75 -7.46 -4.63 -20.40
C GLN A 75 -8.34 -3.92 -19.36
N ARG A 76 -8.99 -4.70 -18.51
CA ARG A 76 -9.77 -4.14 -17.40
C ARG A 76 -8.90 -3.43 -16.37
N MET A 77 -7.73 -3.97 -16.03
CA MET A 77 -6.76 -3.32 -15.13
C MET A 77 -6.23 -2.01 -15.73
N ILE A 78 -5.92 -1.99 -17.01
CA ILE A 78 -5.50 -0.76 -17.72
C ILE A 78 -6.60 0.31 -17.58
N ASN A 79 -7.86 -0.07 -17.80
CA ASN A 79 -8.98 0.86 -17.66
C ASN A 79 -9.13 1.40 -16.23
N ILE A 80 -8.99 0.53 -15.22
CA ILE A 80 -9.03 0.95 -13.80
C ILE A 80 -7.93 1.97 -13.51
N LEU A 81 -6.69 1.69 -13.91
CA LEU A 81 -5.55 2.54 -13.63
C LEU A 81 -5.63 3.88 -14.37
N SER A 82 -6.09 3.87 -15.64
CA SER A 82 -6.24 5.08 -16.45
C SER A 82 -7.31 6.03 -15.91
N ASN A 83 -8.32 5.49 -15.23
CA ASN A 83 -9.44 6.27 -14.68
C ASN A 83 -9.40 6.39 -13.15
N LEU A 84 -8.26 6.04 -12.51
CA LEU A 84 -8.13 6.04 -11.07
C LEU A 84 -8.27 7.44 -10.48
N VAL A 85 -9.15 7.61 -9.50
CA VAL A 85 -9.35 8.86 -8.78
C VAL A 85 -8.51 8.87 -7.51
N VAL A 86 -7.59 9.84 -7.41
CA VAL A 86 -6.70 10.00 -6.26
C VAL A 86 -7.12 11.22 -5.44
N HIS A 87 -7.62 10.98 -4.23
CA HIS A 87 -8.02 12.03 -3.29
C HIS A 87 -6.82 12.50 -2.45
N LYS A 88 -5.96 13.33 -3.03
CA LYS A 88 -4.73 13.82 -2.37
C LYS A 88 -5.00 14.50 -1.03
N HIS A 89 -6.05 15.33 -0.96
CA HIS A 89 -6.43 16.02 0.27
C HIS A 89 -6.76 15.00 1.39
N ASN A 90 -7.57 14.00 1.11
CA ASN A 90 -7.94 12.98 2.10
C ASN A 90 -6.71 12.17 2.56
N MET A 91 -5.76 11.91 1.67
CA MET A 91 -4.51 11.21 2.03
C MET A 91 -3.71 12.02 3.05
N ILE A 92 -3.58 13.34 2.84
CA ILE A 92 -2.89 14.23 3.79
C ILE A 92 -3.67 14.33 5.10
N THR A 93 -4.99 14.46 5.03
CA THR A 93 -5.85 14.48 6.23
C THR A 93 -5.67 13.22 7.05
N ASN A 94 -5.68 12.04 6.41
CA ASN A 94 -5.49 10.76 7.09
C ASN A 94 -4.09 10.63 7.71
N LEU A 95 -3.05 11.11 7.04
CA LEU A 95 -1.69 11.15 7.59
C LEU A 95 -1.62 12.02 8.84
N ASN A 96 -2.31 13.17 8.82
CA ASN A 96 -2.30 14.13 9.92
C ASN A 96 -3.21 13.71 11.10
N GLN A 97 -4.17 12.81 10.90
CA GLN A 97 -5.04 12.30 11.97
C GLN A 97 -4.24 11.69 13.13
N LEU A 98 -3.11 11.09 12.85
CA LEU A 98 -2.21 10.53 13.86
C LEU A 98 -1.28 11.57 14.49
N LYS A 99 -1.54 12.87 14.31
CA LYS A 99 -0.84 13.99 14.98
C LYS A 99 0.69 13.90 14.94
N GLY A 100 1.26 13.34 13.87
CA GLY A 100 2.70 13.21 13.65
C GLY A 100 3.31 11.88 14.14
N LEU A 101 2.56 10.96 14.71
CA LEU A 101 3.06 9.63 15.14
C LEU A 101 3.72 8.80 14.02
N PRO A 102 3.34 8.89 12.73
CA PRO A 102 4.06 8.18 11.66
C PRO A 102 5.55 8.52 11.57
N TYR A 103 5.99 9.64 12.11
CA TYR A 103 7.40 10.04 12.13
C TYR A 103 8.19 9.50 13.34
N SER A 104 7.58 8.73 14.25
CA SER A 104 8.20 8.28 15.50
C SER A 104 9.49 7.49 15.26
N GLN A 105 9.53 6.61 14.26
CA GLN A 105 10.75 5.87 13.91
C GLN A 105 11.88 6.81 13.43
N ASN A 106 11.53 7.82 12.64
CA ASN A 106 12.51 8.78 12.14
C ASN A 106 13.11 9.60 13.29
N VAL A 107 12.29 9.96 14.29
CA VAL A 107 12.73 10.64 15.51
C VAL A 107 13.64 9.72 16.34
N LEU A 108 13.29 8.44 16.49
CA LEU A 108 14.12 7.47 17.21
C LEU A 108 15.54 7.38 16.59
N ILE A 109 15.61 7.21 15.27
CA ILE A 109 16.88 7.13 14.55
C ILE A 109 17.67 8.44 14.71
N PHE A 110 17.01 9.56 14.56
CA PHE A 110 17.61 10.88 14.72
C PHE A 110 18.23 11.09 16.11
N LEU A 111 17.56 10.65 17.19
CA LEU A 111 18.09 10.75 18.53
C LEU A 111 19.36 9.88 18.71
N ILE A 112 19.36 8.67 18.19
CA ILE A 112 20.53 7.79 18.22
C ILE A 112 21.70 8.42 17.44
N GLU A 113 21.45 9.01 16.29
CA GLU A 113 22.47 9.73 15.50
C GLU A 113 23.02 10.98 16.19
N ASN A 114 22.28 11.54 17.18
CA ASN A 114 22.71 12.66 18.01
C ASN A 114 23.22 12.19 19.39
N ASN A 115 23.78 10.99 19.47
CA ASN A 115 24.47 10.41 20.64
C ASN A 115 23.59 10.11 21.85
N PHE A 116 22.28 9.93 21.68
CA PHE A 116 21.45 9.34 22.71
C PHE A 116 21.57 7.81 22.66
N SER A 117 21.51 7.15 23.82
CA SER A 117 21.42 5.69 23.84
C SER A 117 20.14 5.21 23.16
N ARG A 118 20.14 3.97 22.66
CA ARG A 118 18.94 3.41 22.04
C ARG A 118 17.78 3.33 23.03
N GLU A 119 18.08 2.97 24.27
CA GLU A 119 17.09 2.83 25.35
C GLU A 119 16.49 4.19 25.72
N ASP A 120 17.30 5.22 25.91
CA ASP A 120 16.82 6.57 26.19
C ASP A 120 16.02 7.13 25.03
N SER A 121 16.49 6.96 23.81
CA SER A 121 15.79 7.40 22.60
C SER A 121 14.42 6.74 22.48
N TYR A 122 14.34 5.43 22.73
CA TYR A 122 13.08 4.69 22.70
C TYR A 122 12.12 5.20 23.77
N LYS A 123 12.60 5.38 25.00
CA LYS A 123 11.80 5.88 26.11
C LYS A 123 11.24 7.28 25.83
N ILE A 124 12.08 8.21 25.35
CA ILE A 124 11.65 9.56 24.99
C ILE A 124 10.55 9.54 23.94
N VAL A 125 10.75 8.76 22.88
CA VAL A 125 9.79 8.65 21.77
C VAL A 125 8.49 8.02 22.25
N GLN A 126 8.56 6.98 23.08
CA GLN A 126 7.40 6.31 23.65
C GLN A 126 6.58 7.23 24.56
N ASP A 127 7.24 7.95 25.49
CA ASP A 127 6.58 8.88 26.41
C ASP A 127 5.82 9.96 25.62
N CYS A 128 6.48 10.59 24.64
CA CYS A 128 5.84 11.60 23.77
C CYS A 128 4.70 11.02 22.91
N ALA A 129 4.83 9.77 22.47
CA ALA A 129 3.78 9.12 21.68
C ALA A 129 2.54 8.81 22.55
N LEU A 130 2.73 8.33 23.78
CA LEU A 130 1.63 8.08 24.72
C LEU A 130 0.91 9.37 25.11
N GLU A 131 1.65 10.46 25.33
CA GLU A 131 1.05 11.78 25.56
C GLU A 131 0.25 12.28 24.35
N THR A 132 0.70 11.97 23.14
CA THR A 132 -0.03 12.32 21.91
C THR A 132 -1.33 11.54 21.78
N TRP A 133 -1.34 10.25 22.13
CA TRP A 133 -2.54 9.42 22.15
C TRP A 133 -3.59 9.87 23.14
N SER A 134 -3.17 10.21 24.34
CA SER A 134 -4.06 10.60 25.44
C SER A 134 -4.44 12.07 25.44
N GLY A 135 -3.68 12.92 24.74
CA GLY A 135 -3.82 14.38 24.80
C GLY A 135 -4.20 15.04 23.46
N ASN A 136 -4.24 16.37 23.48
CA ASN A 136 -4.59 17.19 22.31
C ASN A 136 -3.36 17.73 21.56
N LYS A 137 -2.16 17.60 22.13
CA LYS A 137 -0.92 18.10 21.51
C LYS A 137 -0.42 17.15 20.42
N SER A 138 0.27 17.69 19.42
CA SER A 138 0.92 16.87 18.40
C SER A 138 2.16 16.17 18.98
N PHE A 139 2.58 15.09 18.35
CA PHE A 139 3.79 14.36 18.69
C PHE A 139 5.04 15.28 18.62
N LYS A 140 5.06 16.17 17.64
CA LYS A 140 6.10 17.18 17.51
C LYS A 140 6.14 18.14 18.71
N ASP A 141 4.98 18.64 19.15
CA ASP A 141 4.91 19.56 20.27
C ASP A 141 5.35 18.86 21.58
N ASN A 142 4.96 17.62 21.78
CA ASN A 142 5.37 16.84 22.94
C ASN A 142 6.89 16.60 22.93
N LEU A 143 7.49 16.31 21.76
CA LEU A 143 8.95 16.20 21.64
C LEU A 143 9.68 17.50 21.96
N LEU A 144 9.22 18.64 21.44
CA LEU A 144 9.84 19.96 21.68
C LEU A 144 9.75 20.37 23.16
N ASN A 145 8.69 19.97 23.85
CA ASN A 145 8.47 20.26 25.28
C ASN A 145 9.01 19.16 26.20
N HIS A 146 9.58 18.08 25.67
CA HIS A 146 10.07 16.98 26.50
C HIS A 146 11.27 17.43 27.35
N ARG A 147 11.24 17.12 28.66
CA ARG A 147 12.20 17.58 29.69
C ARG A 147 13.67 17.37 29.32
N ILE A 148 13.98 16.28 28.64
CA ILE A 148 15.36 15.97 28.23
C ILE A 148 15.70 16.73 26.96
N LEU A 149 14.82 16.71 25.93
CA LEU A 149 15.10 17.29 24.63
C LEU A 149 15.15 18.83 24.66
N SER A 150 14.38 19.47 25.52
CA SER A 150 14.39 20.93 25.70
C SER A 150 15.75 21.52 26.13
N LYS A 151 16.63 20.67 26.70
CA LYS A 151 17.99 21.06 27.09
C LYS A 151 18.96 21.09 25.89
N PHE A 152 18.58 20.46 24.79
CA PHE A 152 19.39 20.38 23.57
C PHE A 152 18.76 21.26 22.51
N ASN A 153 19.56 22.06 21.81
CA ASN A 153 19.05 22.94 20.75
C ASN A 153 18.76 22.13 19.45
N LEU A 154 17.76 21.24 19.53
CA LEU A 154 17.40 20.30 18.47
C LEU A 154 16.15 20.72 17.65
N SER A 155 15.47 21.82 18.04
CA SER A 155 14.19 22.22 17.46
C SER A 155 14.22 22.30 15.94
N ASN A 156 15.18 23.02 15.34
CA ASN A 156 15.32 23.17 13.91
C ASN A 156 15.61 21.84 13.18
N LYS A 157 16.26 20.89 13.87
CA LYS A 157 16.57 19.57 13.29
C LYS A 157 15.34 18.67 13.36
N ILE A 158 14.57 18.74 14.46
CA ILE A 158 13.30 18.03 14.63
C ILE A 158 12.29 18.51 13.58
N ASP A 159 12.19 19.80 13.31
CA ASP A 159 11.30 20.34 12.29
C ASP A 159 11.50 19.71 10.91
N LYS A 160 12.75 19.43 10.55
CA LYS A 160 13.09 18.80 9.27
C LYS A 160 12.62 17.33 9.20
N ILE A 161 12.44 16.64 10.33
CA ILE A 161 11.97 15.27 10.35
C ILE A 161 10.50 15.20 9.94
N PHE A 162 9.69 16.16 10.36
CA PHE A 162 8.24 16.20 10.11
C PHE A 162 7.89 16.72 8.69
N THR A 163 8.81 16.65 7.76
CA THR A 163 8.54 16.94 6.36
C THR A 163 8.19 15.68 5.58
N ASN A 164 7.20 15.78 4.70
CA ASN A 164 6.78 14.66 3.84
C ASN A 164 7.94 14.10 3.01
N ASN A 165 8.93 14.93 2.66
CA ASN A 165 10.12 14.50 1.89
C ASN A 165 10.89 13.36 2.58
N ASN A 166 10.88 13.31 3.91
CA ASN A 166 11.56 12.22 4.64
C ASN A 166 10.86 10.88 4.53
N LEU A 167 9.52 10.86 4.41
CA LEU A 167 8.75 9.63 4.22
C LEU A 167 8.97 9.05 2.81
N PHE A 168 9.22 9.89 1.81
CA PHE A 168 9.30 9.50 0.41
C PHE A 168 10.72 9.44 -0.17
N LYS A 169 11.75 9.55 0.69
CA LYS A 169 13.17 9.65 0.30
C LYS A 169 13.66 8.56 -0.66
N LYS A 170 13.04 7.37 -0.63
CA LYS A 170 13.43 6.22 -1.45
C LYS A 170 12.48 5.92 -2.61
N VAL A 171 11.40 6.70 -2.75
CA VAL A 171 10.38 6.44 -3.78
C VAL A 171 10.99 6.54 -5.18
N ASP A 172 11.71 7.61 -5.48
CA ASP A 172 12.35 7.80 -6.79
C ASP A 172 13.37 6.70 -7.10
N LEU A 173 14.10 6.23 -6.07
CA LEU A 173 15.05 5.13 -6.23
C LEU A 173 14.34 3.82 -6.60
N ILE A 174 13.18 3.57 -6.01
CA ILE A 174 12.37 2.37 -6.29
C ILE A 174 11.82 2.46 -7.72
N PHE A 175 11.26 3.59 -8.11
CA PHE A 175 10.75 3.78 -9.48
C PHE A 175 11.83 3.61 -10.54
N LYS A 176 13.02 4.19 -10.35
CA LYS A 176 14.18 4.04 -11.28
C LYS A 176 14.66 2.60 -11.48
N ARG A 177 14.22 1.66 -10.66
CA ARG A 177 14.54 0.23 -10.84
C ARG A 177 13.56 -0.49 -11.75
N VAL A 178 12.39 0.10 -11.99
CA VAL A 178 11.28 -0.54 -12.71
C VAL A 178 10.98 0.18 -14.02
N ILE A 179 11.19 1.47 -14.05
CA ILE A 179 10.98 2.38 -15.18
C ILE A 179 12.33 2.99 -15.58
#